data_e582b032514a74ba0ab9c969c8aceac7
#
_entry.id   e582b032514a74ba0ab9c969c8aceac7
#
_cell.length_a   1.000
_cell.length_b   1.000
_cell.length_c   1.000
_cell.angle_alpha   90.00
_cell.angle_beta   90.00
_cell.angle_gamma   90.00
#
_symmetry.space_group_name_H-M   'P 1'
#
loop_
_entity.id
_entity.type
_entity.pdbx_description
1 polymer ?
#
loop_
_entity_poly.entity_id
_entity_poly.type
_entity_poly.pdbx_seq_one_letter_code
_entity_poly.pdbx_strand_id
1 'polypeptide(L)'
;MLVLLDSLPIFTAFSVSLAVCILSALFFLHPRVPLGFIRLHMGIITLPVLIALFALITTDASTVIGPWRLDSLAWLMVLFVLTIGLVVQRYSVRYLLGDRSYRKYFVLLTFTTGAASFTWLSNDLRWLLVWWGLTLLGLLLLIGLNREWKVARVSAIFSGRLFIFSWLALLVAVLWLSQATGHWQLSLMMVNDRLAQISSWERTGINLLLVLAVIIPAAQWPFQRWFLNSVVAPTPVSAVMHAGLVNAGGIMLTRFAPLFSGDLAQIVLVILSGLSILLGTGIILVQVDYKRQLVGSTIAQMGFMLIQCALGAYLAAIIHLVFHGLFKATLFLQAGSAVRRYEPTSRPIQLSSLLWLIVGSALGLFVVVYFWLTAPEIGYQLISALILGYSLFFAWTQLVAFGYGLIGRIAGFFLLGGAGMVFSMIHAAFYDLLHETIYQVVQPPTLAVILVMVILLSGSALGVWLTRNRSSASFAILYLWLVRLSEPHSDSVESHPNYLARYLYWGGNRR
;
A
#
# COMPACT_ATOMS: atom_id res chain seq x y z
N MET A 1 -26.75 -21.05 -13.02
CA MET A 1 -27.32 -20.38 -14.23
C MET A 1 -27.99 -19.04 -13.89
N LEU A 2 -28.80 -18.92 -12.84
CA LEU A 2 -29.38 -17.63 -12.40
C LEU A 2 -28.31 -16.61 -12.00
N VAL A 3 -27.32 -16.97 -11.19
CA VAL A 3 -26.22 -16.08 -10.74
C VAL A 3 -25.38 -15.56 -11.92
N LEU A 4 -25.20 -16.33 -12.98
CA LEU A 4 -24.52 -15.89 -14.22
C LEU A 4 -25.33 -14.84 -14.98
N LEU A 5 -26.66 -14.94 -14.97
CA LEU A 5 -27.55 -13.99 -15.66
C LEU A 5 -27.54 -12.61 -14.98
N ASP A 6 -27.33 -12.55 -13.66
CA ASP A 6 -27.30 -11.30 -12.91
C ASP A 6 -25.89 -10.63 -12.93
N SER A 7 -24.81 -11.41 -12.94
CA SER A 7 -23.44 -10.89 -12.89
C SER A 7 -22.95 -10.35 -14.25
N LEU A 8 -23.38 -10.93 -15.37
CA LEU A 8 -22.95 -10.51 -16.71
C LEU A 8 -23.37 -9.08 -17.08
N PRO A 9 -24.62 -8.63 -16.83
CA PRO A 9 -25.04 -7.25 -17.09
C PRO A 9 -24.24 -6.24 -16.26
N ILE A 10 -23.96 -6.55 -14.99
CA ILE A 10 -23.18 -5.67 -14.10
C ILE A 10 -21.76 -5.51 -14.62
N PHE A 11 -21.10 -6.62 -14.98
CA PHE A 11 -19.75 -6.59 -15.55
C PHE A 11 -19.68 -5.88 -16.89
N THR A 12 -20.68 -6.06 -17.76
CA THR A 12 -20.74 -5.35 -19.05
C THR A 12 -20.95 -3.86 -18.85
N ALA A 13 -21.89 -3.46 -17.97
CA ALA A 13 -22.11 -2.07 -17.62
C ALA A 13 -20.86 -1.41 -17.02
N PHE A 14 -20.15 -2.12 -16.13
CA PHE A 14 -18.87 -1.68 -15.58
C PHE A 14 -17.83 -1.46 -16.68
N SER A 15 -17.63 -2.46 -17.55
CA SER A 15 -16.62 -2.42 -18.61
C SER A 15 -16.91 -1.30 -19.62
N VAL A 16 -18.17 -1.12 -20.03
CA VAL A 16 -18.60 -0.03 -20.90
C VAL A 16 -18.39 1.32 -20.23
N SER A 17 -18.78 1.49 -18.96
CA SER A 17 -18.58 2.74 -18.22
C SER A 17 -17.11 3.11 -18.12
N LEU A 18 -16.23 2.13 -17.86
CA LEU A 18 -14.79 2.36 -17.81
C LEU A 18 -14.19 2.71 -19.18
N ALA A 19 -14.67 2.07 -20.27
CA ALA A 19 -14.29 2.43 -21.63
C ALA A 19 -14.69 3.87 -21.96
N VAL A 20 -15.89 4.31 -21.56
CA VAL A 20 -16.35 5.70 -21.70
C VAL A 20 -15.46 6.66 -20.91
N CYS A 21 -15.02 6.29 -19.69
CA CYS A 21 -14.07 7.08 -18.92
C CYS A 21 -12.73 7.27 -19.67
N ILE A 22 -12.18 6.18 -20.21
CA ILE A 22 -10.92 6.23 -20.98
C ILE A 22 -11.10 7.08 -22.25
N LEU A 23 -12.18 6.90 -22.98
CA LEU A 23 -12.48 7.69 -24.18
C LEU A 23 -12.65 9.17 -23.84
N SER A 24 -13.35 9.53 -22.77
CA SER A 24 -13.51 10.91 -22.31
C SER A 24 -12.17 11.53 -21.91
N ALA A 25 -11.29 10.76 -21.27
CA ALA A 25 -9.93 11.20 -20.93
C ALA A 25 -9.10 11.45 -22.20
N LEU A 26 -9.13 10.52 -23.17
CA LEU A 26 -8.45 10.67 -24.46
C LEU A 26 -8.98 11.88 -25.25
N PHE A 27 -10.31 12.08 -25.26
CA PHE A 27 -10.91 13.26 -25.86
C PHE A 27 -10.42 14.56 -25.22
N PHE A 28 -10.29 14.57 -23.89
CA PHE A 28 -9.73 15.73 -23.16
C PHE A 28 -8.26 16.02 -23.49
N LEU A 29 -7.51 15.04 -24.02
CA LEU A 29 -6.14 15.25 -24.45
C LEU A 29 -6.04 16.24 -25.65
N HIS A 30 -7.10 16.32 -26.47
CA HIS A 30 -7.10 17.18 -27.65
C HIS A 30 -7.06 18.67 -27.26
N PRO A 31 -6.14 19.48 -27.82
CA PRO A 31 -5.93 20.89 -27.41
C PRO A 31 -7.16 21.79 -27.56
N ARG A 32 -8.03 21.53 -28.55
CA ARG A 32 -9.25 22.31 -28.81
C ARG A 32 -10.36 22.10 -27.79
N VAL A 33 -10.30 21.02 -26.99
CA VAL A 33 -11.32 20.76 -25.96
C VAL A 33 -11.12 21.76 -24.81
N PRO A 34 -12.16 22.49 -24.37
CA PRO A 34 -12.01 23.47 -23.30
C PRO A 34 -11.65 22.78 -21.98
N LEU A 35 -10.86 23.46 -21.12
CA LEU A 35 -10.46 22.94 -19.81
C LEU A 35 -11.67 22.65 -18.91
N GLY A 36 -12.79 23.35 -19.11
CA GLY A 36 -14.04 23.08 -18.38
C GLY A 36 -14.62 21.68 -18.57
N PHE A 37 -14.25 20.99 -19.67
CA PHE A 37 -14.64 19.60 -19.95
C PHE A 37 -14.24 18.64 -18.80
N ILE A 38 -13.19 18.98 -18.04
CA ILE A 38 -12.76 18.17 -16.88
C ILE A 38 -13.90 17.95 -15.87
N ARG A 39 -14.85 18.87 -15.73
CA ARG A 39 -16.01 18.72 -14.84
C ARG A 39 -16.92 17.59 -15.31
N LEU A 40 -17.15 17.50 -16.61
CA LEU A 40 -17.91 16.42 -17.22
C LEU A 40 -17.18 15.08 -17.06
N HIS A 41 -15.86 15.07 -17.33
CA HIS A 41 -15.02 13.90 -17.12
C HIS A 41 -15.07 13.40 -15.66
N MET A 42 -15.06 14.29 -14.67
CA MET A 42 -15.25 13.92 -13.25
C MET A 42 -16.62 13.27 -13.00
N GLY A 43 -17.67 13.76 -13.62
CA GLY A 43 -18.99 13.12 -13.58
C GLY A 43 -18.98 11.73 -14.19
N ILE A 44 -18.33 11.55 -15.35
CA ILE A 44 -18.23 10.25 -16.03
C ILE A 44 -17.47 9.22 -15.15
N ILE A 45 -16.37 9.60 -14.51
CA ILE A 45 -15.58 8.70 -13.66
C ILE A 45 -16.36 8.23 -12.42
N THR A 46 -17.38 8.96 -11.96
CA THR A 46 -18.21 8.49 -10.83
C THR A 46 -19.04 7.27 -11.19
N LEU A 47 -19.37 7.06 -12.47
CA LEU A 47 -20.24 5.97 -12.90
C LEU A 47 -19.64 4.58 -12.61
N PRO A 48 -18.40 4.23 -13.03
CA PRO A 48 -17.83 2.92 -12.69
C PRO A 48 -17.61 2.74 -11.18
N VAL A 49 -17.41 3.81 -10.40
CA VAL A 49 -17.35 3.74 -8.92
C VAL A 49 -18.69 3.28 -8.35
N LEU A 50 -19.79 3.88 -8.82
CA LEU A 50 -21.14 3.51 -8.38
C LEU A 50 -21.52 2.09 -8.80
N ILE A 51 -21.15 1.68 -10.01
CA ILE A 51 -21.39 0.30 -10.48
C ILE A 51 -20.58 -0.69 -9.64
N ALA A 52 -19.32 -0.40 -9.33
CA ALA A 52 -18.48 -1.27 -8.49
C ALA A 52 -19.04 -1.36 -7.04
N LEU A 53 -19.56 -0.26 -6.50
CA LEU A 53 -20.24 -0.27 -5.20
C LEU A 53 -21.51 -1.14 -5.24
N PHE A 54 -22.33 -0.97 -6.27
CA PHE A 54 -23.54 -1.78 -6.47
C PHE A 54 -23.17 -3.27 -6.60
N ALA A 55 -22.17 -3.59 -7.42
CA ALA A 55 -21.67 -4.94 -7.59
C ALA A 55 -21.20 -5.56 -6.27
N LEU A 56 -20.44 -4.81 -5.45
CA LEU A 56 -19.96 -5.28 -4.15
C LEU A 56 -21.10 -5.62 -3.18
N ILE A 57 -22.19 -4.84 -3.22
CA ILE A 57 -23.35 -5.05 -2.33
C ILE A 57 -24.23 -6.22 -2.82
N THR A 58 -24.29 -6.46 -4.13
CA THR A 58 -25.21 -7.45 -4.73
C THR A 58 -24.54 -8.78 -5.09
N THR A 59 -23.22 -8.89 -4.96
CA THR A 59 -22.49 -10.14 -5.28
C THR A 59 -22.42 -11.02 -4.04
N ASP A 60 -23.28 -12.02 -3.97
CA ASP A 60 -23.30 -13.00 -2.87
C ASP A 60 -22.36 -14.21 -3.13
N ALA A 61 -22.02 -14.49 -4.40
CA ALA A 61 -21.21 -15.66 -4.74
C ALA A 61 -20.14 -15.35 -5.80
N SER A 62 -18.99 -16.04 -5.70
CA SER A 62 -17.93 -15.95 -6.70
C SER A 62 -18.37 -16.49 -8.04
N THR A 63 -18.35 -15.68 -9.09
CA THR A 63 -18.72 -16.01 -10.46
C THR A 63 -17.53 -15.86 -11.39
N VAL A 64 -17.31 -16.86 -12.27
CA VAL A 64 -16.27 -16.80 -13.31
C VAL A 64 -16.94 -16.63 -14.67
N ILE A 65 -16.60 -15.55 -15.39
CA ILE A 65 -17.11 -15.24 -16.74
C ILE A 65 -15.92 -15.13 -17.68
N GLY A 66 -15.64 -16.17 -18.44
CA GLY A 66 -14.49 -16.23 -19.33
C GLY A 66 -13.16 -16.01 -18.56
N PRO A 67 -12.38 -14.97 -18.90
CA PRO A 67 -11.11 -14.68 -18.21
C PRO A 67 -11.27 -13.89 -16.90
N TRP A 68 -12.51 -13.59 -16.48
CA TRP A 68 -12.81 -12.71 -15.34
C TRP A 68 -13.38 -13.48 -14.17
N ARG A 69 -13.00 -13.09 -12.95
CA ARG A 69 -13.55 -13.56 -11.69
C ARG A 69 -14.20 -12.39 -10.96
N LEU A 70 -15.49 -12.52 -10.73
CA LEU A 70 -16.35 -11.54 -10.09
C LEU A 70 -16.67 -12.06 -8.69
N ASP A 71 -15.94 -11.58 -7.70
CA ASP A 71 -16.14 -11.91 -6.29
C ASP A 71 -16.03 -10.65 -5.42
N SER A 72 -16.44 -10.75 -4.17
CA SER A 72 -16.43 -9.62 -3.22
C SER A 72 -15.05 -9.00 -3.07
N LEU A 73 -13.96 -9.78 -3.09
CA LEU A 73 -12.60 -9.26 -3.03
C LEU A 73 -12.24 -8.45 -4.27
N ALA A 74 -12.58 -8.92 -5.48
CA ALA A 74 -12.33 -8.21 -6.72
C ALA A 74 -13.08 -6.88 -6.76
N TRP A 75 -14.39 -6.89 -6.46
CA TRP A 75 -15.20 -5.68 -6.45
C TRP A 75 -14.78 -4.68 -5.38
N LEU A 76 -14.40 -5.15 -4.18
CA LEU A 76 -13.83 -4.29 -3.15
C LEU A 76 -12.56 -3.59 -3.64
N MET A 77 -11.65 -4.30 -4.31
CA MET A 77 -10.42 -3.73 -4.82
C MET A 77 -10.66 -2.76 -5.98
N VAL A 78 -11.59 -3.07 -6.87
CA VAL A 78 -12.02 -2.18 -7.95
C VAL A 78 -12.61 -0.89 -7.38
N LEU A 79 -13.54 -1.01 -6.43
CA LEU A 79 -14.14 0.13 -5.74
C LEU A 79 -13.08 1.00 -5.07
N PHE A 80 -12.14 0.38 -4.35
CA PHE A 80 -11.05 1.07 -3.67
C PHE A 80 -10.16 1.86 -4.64
N VAL A 81 -9.67 1.21 -5.71
CA VAL A 81 -8.79 1.85 -6.71
C VAL A 81 -9.48 3.00 -7.42
N LEU A 82 -10.72 2.81 -7.85
CA LEU A 82 -11.49 3.85 -8.54
C LEU A 82 -11.87 5.01 -7.63
N THR A 83 -12.20 4.74 -6.37
CA THR A 83 -12.50 5.78 -5.37
C THR A 83 -11.26 6.64 -5.09
N ILE A 84 -10.11 6.03 -4.86
CA ILE A 84 -8.84 6.77 -4.70
C ILE A 84 -8.55 7.57 -5.98
N GLY A 85 -8.70 6.95 -7.15
CA GLY A 85 -8.52 7.62 -8.44
C GLY A 85 -9.42 8.84 -8.61
N LEU A 86 -10.70 8.74 -8.26
CA LEU A 86 -11.68 9.82 -8.33
C LEU A 86 -11.32 10.98 -7.38
N VAL A 87 -11.03 10.65 -6.10
CA VAL A 87 -10.66 11.66 -5.08
C VAL A 87 -9.41 12.42 -5.49
N VAL A 88 -8.38 11.68 -5.93
CA VAL A 88 -7.11 12.28 -6.35
C VAL A 88 -7.29 13.11 -7.63
N GLN A 89 -8.07 12.66 -8.61
CA GLN A 89 -8.37 13.46 -9.80
C GLN A 89 -9.14 14.73 -9.44
N ARG A 90 -10.13 14.63 -8.55
CA ARG A 90 -10.89 15.78 -8.07
C ARG A 90 -10.00 16.84 -7.42
N TYR A 91 -9.06 16.42 -6.59
CA TYR A 91 -8.05 17.31 -6.01
C TYR A 91 -7.17 17.94 -7.09
N SER A 92 -6.75 17.15 -8.08
CA SER A 92 -5.82 17.57 -9.14
C SER A 92 -6.39 18.60 -10.08
N VAL A 93 -7.71 18.70 -10.21
CA VAL A 93 -8.37 19.73 -11.04
C VAL A 93 -7.90 21.15 -10.68
N ARG A 94 -7.66 21.41 -9.40
CA ARG A 94 -7.14 22.71 -8.93
C ARG A 94 -5.62 22.70 -8.76
N TYR A 95 -5.08 21.60 -8.24
CA TYR A 95 -3.67 21.48 -7.90
C TYR A 95 -2.75 21.60 -9.12
N LEU A 96 -3.11 20.98 -10.24
CA LEU A 96 -2.31 20.99 -11.49
C LEU A 96 -2.75 22.06 -12.48
N LEU A 97 -3.70 22.93 -12.13
CA LEU A 97 -4.18 23.96 -13.05
C LEU A 97 -3.03 24.89 -13.46
N GLY A 98 -2.82 25.01 -14.77
CA GLY A 98 -1.70 25.78 -15.35
C GLY A 98 -0.43 24.94 -15.62
N ASP A 99 -0.37 23.67 -15.19
CA ASP A 99 0.73 22.78 -15.55
C ASP A 99 0.62 22.35 -17.03
N ARG A 100 1.76 22.31 -17.74
CA ARG A 100 1.84 21.85 -19.14
C ARG A 100 1.36 20.42 -19.33
N SER A 101 1.52 19.59 -18.31
CA SER A 101 1.15 18.18 -18.32
C SER A 101 -0.29 17.91 -17.84
N TYR A 102 -1.08 18.98 -17.56
CA TYR A 102 -2.42 18.89 -17.00
C TYR A 102 -3.30 17.82 -17.68
N ARG A 103 -3.46 17.91 -19.00
CA ARG A 103 -4.30 16.97 -19.77
C ARG A 103 -3.76 15.55 -19.76
N LYS A 104 -2.44 15.41 -19.93
CA LYS A 104 -1.75 14.10 -19.94
C LYS A 104 -1.90 13.39 -18.60
N TYR A 105 -1.88 14.14 -17.51
CA TYR A 105 -2.06 13.59 -16.16
C TYR A 105 -3.42 12.87 -16.02
N PHE A 106 -4.52 13.51 -16.42
CA PHE A 106 -5.84 12.90 -16.30
C PHE A 106 -5.99 11.65 -17.17
N VAL A 107 -5.47 11.67 -18.38
CA VAL A 107 -5.45 10.48 -19.26
C VAL A 107 -4.68 9.34 -18.60
N LEU A 108 -3.47 9.60 -18.16
CA LEU A 108 -2.61 8.57 -17.56
C LEU A 108 -3.21 8.03 -16.27
N LEU A 109 -3.79 8.88 -15.42
CA LEU A 109 -4.36 8.42 -14.17
C LEU A 109 -5.64 7.60 -14.39
N THR A 110 -6.53 8.03 -15.30
CA THR A 110 -7.73 7.27 -15.67
C THR A 110 -7.35 5.91 -16.26
N PHE A 111 -6.36 5.88 -17.16
CA PHE A 111 -5.86 4.63 -17.74
C PHE A 111 -5.25 3.70 -16.68
N THR A 112 -4.41 4.24 -15.77
CA THR A 112 -3.74 3.46 -14.72
C THR A 112 -4.76 2.83 -13.76
N THR A 113 -5.75 3.61 -13.30
CA THR A 113 -6.79 3.09 -12.40
C THR A 113 -7.71 2.10 -13.11
N GLY A 114 -8.00 2.30 -14.40
CA GLY A 114 -8.75 1.35 -15.23
C GLY A 114 -8.01 0.03 -15.42
N ALA A 115 -6.71 0.08 -15.76
CA ALA A 115 -5.88 -1.11 -15.90
C ALA A 115 -5.77 -1.88 -14.56
N ALA A 116 -5.58 -1.18 -13.45
CA ALA A 116 -5.56 -1.78 -12.11
C ALA A 116 -6.89 -2.47 -11.77
N SER A 117 -8.03 -1.88 -12.15
CA SER A 117 -9.35 -2.50 -11.94
C SER A 117 -9.47 -3.84 -12.67
N PHE A 118 -9.06 -3.91 -13.93
CA PHE A 118 -9.06 -5.18 -14.67
C PHE A 118 -8.02 -6.18 -14.16
N THR A 119 -6.91 -5.72 -13.58
CA THR A 119 -5.95 -6.63 -12.92
C THR A 119 -6.64 -7.44 -11.81
N TRP A 120 -7.44 -6.79 -10.97
CA TRP A 120 -8.10 -7.45 -9.82
C TRP A 120 -9.29 -8.31 -10.20
N LEU A 121 -9.91 -8.05 -11.34
CA LEU A 121 -10.99 -8.87 -11.92
C LEU A 121 -10.45 -10.07 -12.72
N SER A 122 -9.15 -10.12 -13.02
CA SER A 122 -8.58 -11.19 -13.86
C SER A 122 -8.51 -12.53 -13.15
N ASN A 123 -9.13 -13.57 -13.73
CA ASN A 123 -8.98 -14.96 -13.36
C ASN A 123 -7.96 -15.69 -14.23
N ASP A 124 -7.86 -15.32 -15.51
CA ASP A 124 -6.82 -15.84 -16.40
C ASP A 124 -5.53 -15.06 -16.19
N LEU A 125 -4.46 -15.78 -15.87
CA LEU A 125 -3.17 -15.18 -15.50
C LEU A 125 -2.50 -14.43 -16.66
N ARG A 126 -2.85 -14.74 -17.93
CA ARG A 126 -2.36 -13.99 -19.10
C ARG A 126 -2.91 -12.56 -19.09
N TRP A 127 -4.21 -12.41 -18.81
CA TRP A 127 -4.86 -11.10 -18.67
C TRP A 127 -4.38 -10.36 -17.41
N LEU A 128 -4.14 -11.07 -16.31
CA LEU A 128 -3.54 -10.48 -15.11
C LEU A 128 -2.17 -9.87 -15.44
N LEU A 129 -1.30 -10.59 -16.15
CA LEU A 129 0.01 -10.10 -16.58
C LEU A 129 -0.11 -8.86 -17.47
N VAL A 130 -1.03 -8.87 -18.45
CA VAL A 130 -1.24 -7.72 -19.35
C VAL A 130 -1.68 -6.49 -18.57
N TRP A 131 -2.75 -6.59 -17.78
CA TRP A 131 -3.30 -5.46 -17.05
C TRP A 131 -2.39 -4.95 -15.95
N TRP A 132 -1.68 -5.85 -15.26
CA TRP A 132 -0.67 -5.48 -14.30
C TRP A 132 0.50 -4.74 -14.96
N GLY A 133 0.99 -5.22 -16.08
CA GLY A 133 2.03 -4.54 -16.86
C GLY A 133 1.60 -3.15 -17.31
N LEU A 134 0.35 -3.00 -17.77
CA LEU A 134 -0.22 -1.70 -18.14
C LEU A 134 -0.38 -0.77 -16.93
N THR A 135 -0.72 -1.30 -15.75
CA THR A 135 -0.77 -0.53 -14.50
C THR A 135 0.62 0.01 -14.12
N LEU A 136 1.64 -0.84 -14.15
CA LEU A 136 3.03 -0.45 -13.88
C LEU A 136 3.53 0.58 -14.90
N LEU A 137 3.20 0.42 -16.19
CA LEU A 137 3.55 1.35 -17.25
C LEU A 137 2.88 2.71 -17.04
N GLY A 138 1.57 2.72 -16.72
CA GLY A 138 0.83 3.95 -16.45
C GLY A 138 1.44 4.72 -15.29
N LEU A 139 1.81 4.03 -14.21
CA LEU A 139 2.49 4.63 -13.08
C LEU A 139 3.89 5.17 -13.43
N LEU A 140 4.66 4.41 -14.20
CA LEU A 140 5.96 4.85 -14.69
C LEU A 140 5.85 6.18 -15.46
N LEU A 141 4.85 6.28 -16.34
CA LEU A 141 4.58 7.50 -17.11
C LEU A 141 4.12 8.67 -16.22
N LEU A 142 3.40 8.39 -15.12
CA LEU A 142 3.01 9.39 -14.13
C LEU A 142 4.20 9.88 -13.30
N ILE A 143 5.14 9.01 -12.91
CA ILE A 143 6.39 9.41 -12.23
C ILE A 143 7.22 10.31 -13.14
N GLY A 144 7.33 9.95 -14.43
CA GLY A 144 8.04 10.72 -15.45
C GLY A 144 7.19 11.78 -16.15
N LEU A 145 6.11 12.28 -15.52
CA LEU A 145 5.17 13.20 -16.15
C LEU A 145 5.86 14.48 -16.64
N ASN A 146 6.75 15.05 -15.85
CA ASN A 146 7.57 16.21 -16.21
C ASN A 146 8.89 15.74 -16.84
N ARG A 147 8.87 15.46 -18.15
CA ARG A 147 10.03 14.96 -18.89
C ARG A 147 11.17 15.98 -19.04
N GLU A 148 10.89 17.27 -18.91
CA GLU A 148 11.89 18.34 -18.99
C GLU A 148 12.81 18.33 -17.77
N TRP A 149 12.32 17.82 -16.64
CA TRP A 149 13.09 17.74 -15.41
C TRP A 149 13.93 16.45 -15.36
N LYS A 150 15.27 16.61 -15.38
CA LYS A 150 16.23 15.48 -15.40
C LYS A 150 16.02 14.52 -14.23
N VAL A 151 15.77 15.04 -13.02
CA VAL A 151 15.56 14.23 -11.82
C VAL A 151 14.32 13.34 -11.98
N ALA A 152 13.22 13.85 -12.53
CA ALA A 152 12.01 13.06 -12.77
C ALA A 152 12.25 11.96 -13.82
N ARG A 153 13.02 12.28 -14.90
CA ARG A 153 13.40 11.26 -15.91
C ARG A 153 14.26 10.15 -15.32
N VAL A 154 15.29 10.50 -14.56
CA VAL A 154 16.19 9.52 -13.92
C VAL A 154 15.42 8.64 -12.94
N SER A 155 14.55 9.26 -12.11
CA SER A 155 13.68 8.53 -11.19
C SER A 155 12.74 7.57 -11.93
N ALA A 156 12.10 8.02 -13.01
CA ALA A 156 11.23 7.18 -13.82
C ALA A 156 12.00 6.01 -14.45
N ILE A 157 13.16 6.25 -15.06
CA ILE A 157 13.99 5.18 -15.66
C ILE A 157 14.40 4.14 -14.60
N PHE A 158 14.84 4.60 -13.42
CA PHE A 158 15.23 3.71 -12.34
C PHE A 158 14.05 2.86 -11.85
N SER A 159 12.90 3.48 -11.58
CA SER A 159 11.68 2.78 -11.19
C SER A 159 11.21 1.81 -12.28
N GLY A 160 11.28 2.22 -13.55
CA GLY A 160 10.88 1.39 -14.69
C GLY A 160 11.70 0.10 -14.82
N ARG A 161 13.02 0.18 -14.62
CA ARG A 161 13.88 -1.03 -14.62
C ARG A 161 13.44 -2.02 -13.54
N LEU A 162 13.13 -1.56 -12.35
CA LEU A 162 12.68 -2.41 -11.26
C LEU A 162 11.27 -2.96 -11.51
N PHE A 163 10.36 -2.16 -12.08
CA PHE A 163 9.02 -2.63 -12.43
C PHE A 163 9.06 -3.70 -13.53
N ILE A 164 9.92 -3.56 -14.53
CA ILE A 164 10.13 -4.60 -15.55
C ILE A 164 10.67 -5.87 -14.88
N PHE A 165 11.63 -5.75 -13.96
CA PHE A 165 12.17 -6.91 -13.25
C PHE A 165 11.11 -7.61 -12.38
N SER A 166 10.27 -6.84 -11.66
CA SER A 166 9.11 -7.37 -10.94
C SER A 166 8.13 -8.08 -11.86
N TRP A 167 7.80 -7.47 -13.00
CA TRP A 167 6.88 -8.03 -13.97
C TRP A 167 7.43 -9.31 -14.60
N LEU A 168 8.72 -9.37 -14.93
CA LEU A 168 9.39 -10.58 -15.43
C LEU A 168 9.39 -11.70 -14.38
N ALA A 169 9.63 -11.39 -13.11
CA ALA A 169 9.52 -12.37 -12.03
C ALA A 169 8.11 -12.97 -11.96
N LEU A 170 7.06 -12.12 -12.05
CA LEU A 170 5.68 -12.59 -12.10
C LEU A 170 5.41 -13.43 -13.35
N LEU A 171 5.90 -13.00 -14.52
CA LEU A 171 5.76 -13.73 -15.77
C LEU A 171 6.35 -15.15 -15.66
N VAL A 172 7.57 -15.26 -15.15
CA VAL A 172 8.23 -16.58 -14.99
C VAL A 172 7.46 -17.44 -13.98
N ALA A 173 7.01 -16.86 -12.86
CA ALA A 173 6.19 -17.57 -11.88
C ALA A 173 4.90 -18.11 -12.49
N VAL A 174 4.20 -17.30 -13.27
CA VAL A 174 2.93 -17.67 -13.94
C VAL A 174 3.15 -18.73 -15.01
N LEU A 175 4.19 -18.60 -15.83
CA LEU A 175 4.53 -19.60 -16.84
C LEU A 175 4.87 -20.94 -16.20
N TRP A 176 5.69 -20.95 -15.16
CA TRP A 176 6.06 -22.16 -14.44
C TRP A 176 4.85 -22.81 -13.79
N LEU A 177 4.03 -22.03 -13.10
CA LEU A 177 2.79 -22.51 -12.47
C LEU A 177 1.81 -23.07 -13.52
N SER A 178 1.68 -22.42 -14.67
CA SER A 178 0.84 -22.90 -15.76
C SER A 178 1.34 -24.23 -16.35
N GLN A 179 2.65 -24.39 -16.50
CA GLN A 179 3.25 -25.65 -16.94
C GLN A 179 3.03 -26.77 -15.92
N ALA A 180 3.22 -26.48 -14.63
CA ALA A 180 3.07 -27.45 -13.55
C ALA A 180 1.61 -27.91 -13.35
N THR A 181 0.62 -27.02 -13.59
CA THR A 181 -0.81 -27.32 -13.35
C THR A 181 -1.60 -27.65 -14.62
N GLY A 182 -1.08 -27.32 -15.79
CA GLY A 182 -1.76 -27.48 -17.10
C GLY A 182 -2.87 -26.48 -17.37
N HIS A 183 -3.02 -25.43 -16.56
CA HIS A 183 -4.10 -24.44 -16.67
C HIS A 183 -3.58 -23.00 -16.69
N TRP A 184 -4.43 -22.05 -17.14
CA TRP A 184 -4.17 -20.61 -17.10
C TRP A 184 -5.12 -19.86 -16.17
N GLN A 185 -6.21 -20.51 -15.75
CA GLN A 185 -7.21 -19.91 -14.86
C GLN A 185 -6.83 -20.13 -13.41
N LEU A 186 -6.67 -19.04 -12.65
CA LEU A 186 -6.26 -19.04 -11.25
C LEU A 186 -7.20 -19.92 -10.39
N SER A 187 -8.52 -19.84 -10.63
CA SER A 187 -9.52 -20.63 -9.91
C SER A 187 -9.34 -22.13 -10.10
N LEU A 188 -8.84 -22.60 -11.26
CA LEU A 188 -8.58 -24.02 -11.52
C LEU A 188 -7.22 -24.47 -10.99
N MET A 189 -6.23 -23.57 -10.97
CA MET A 189 -4.88 -23.87 -10.46
C MET A 189 -4.84 -24.00 -8.95
N MET A 190 -5.66 -23.21 -8.23
CA MET A 190 -5.63 -23.13 -6.75
C MET A 190 -6.45 -24.24 -6.06
N VAL A 191 -6.84 -25.29 -6.79
CA VAL A 191 -7.50 -26.46 -6.23
C VAL A 191 -6.47 -27.40 -5.61
N ASN A 192 -6.75 -27.95 -4.43
CA ASN A 192 -5.82 -28.79 -3.66
C ASN A 192 -5.24 -29.97 -4.46
N ASP A 193 -6.04 -30.66 -5.27
CA ASP A 193 -5.60 -31.80 -6.08
C ASP A 193 -4.55 -31.40 -7.13
N ARG A 194 -4.63 -30.17 -7.65
CA ARG A 194 -3.65 -29.63 -8.60
C ARG A 194 -2.38 -29.18 -7.89
N LEU A 195 -2.53 -28.51 -6.76
CA LEU A 195 -1.38 -28.07 -5.96
C LEU A 195 -0.58 -29.27 -5.40
N ALA A 196 -1.23 -30.38 -5.12
CA ALA A 196 -0.58 -31.61 -4.68
C ALA A 196 0.31 -32.28 -5.76
N GLN A 197 0.09 -31.95 -7.03
CA GLN A 197 0.91 -32.42 -8.16
C GLN A 197 2.21 -31.65 -8.31
N ILE A 198 2.32 -30.45 -7.74
CA ILE A 198 3.52 -29.62 -7.81
C ILE A 198 4.54 -30.14 -6.81
N SER A 199 5.76 -30.41 -7.28
CA SER A 199 6.84 -30.84 -6.38
C SER A 199 7.25 -29.70 -5.41
N SER A 200 7.76 -30.05 -4.24
CA SER A 200 8.12 -29.08 -3.19
C SER A 200 9.09 -28.00 -3.71
N TRP A 201 10.10 -28.37 -4.48
CA TRP A 201 11.09 -27.41 -5.01
C TRP A 201 10.49 -26.46 -6.05
N GLU A 202 9.58 -26.95 -6.91
CA GLU A 202 8.85 -26.10 -7.87
C GLU A 202 7.96 -25.11 -7.15
N ARG A 203 7.21 -25.58 -6.15
CA ARG A 203 6.37 -24.75 -5.30
C ARG A 203 7.17 -23.61 -4.65
N THR A 204 8.30 -23.94 -4.03
CA THR A 204 9.19 -22.94 -3.41
C THR A 204 9.79 -22.01 -4.47
N GLY A 205 10.21 -22.50 -5.63
CA GLY A 205 10.73 -21.68 -6.73
C GLY A 205 9.69 -20.66 -7.23
N ILE A 206 8.47 -21.11 -7.50
CA ILE A 206 7.36 -20.24 -7.93
C ILE A 206 7.05 -19.20 -6.84
N ASN A 207 6.97 -19.61 -5.58
CA ASN A 207 6.67 -18.71 -4.47
C ASN A 207 7.77 -17.67 -4.23
N LEU A 208 9.05 -18.01 -4.39
CA LEU A 208 10.15 -17.03 -4.32
C LEU A 208 10.08 -16.01 -5.45
N LEU A 209 9.69 -16.41 -6.66
CA LEU A 209 9.43 -15.49 -7.76
C LEU A 209 8.23 -14.58 -7.48
N LEU A 210 7.16 -15.11 -6.87
CA LEU A 210 6.02 -14.30 -6.41
C LEU A 210 6.46 -13.29 -5.34
N VAL A 211 7.27 -13.72 -4.35
CA VAL A 211 7.85 -12.82 -3.35
C VAL A 211 8.63 -11.69 -4.04
N LEU A 212 9.51 -12.03 -4.99
CA LEU A 212 10.27 -11.03 -5.73
C LEU A 212 9.38 -10.06 -6.50
N ALA A 213 8.34 -10.58 -7.17
CA ALA A 213 7.37 -9.77 -7.91
C ALA A 213 6.62 -8.78 -7.02
N VAL A 214 6.37 -9.15 -5.76
CA VAL A 214 5.58 -8.37 -4.79
C VAL A 214 6.42 -7.36 -4.03
N ILE A 215 7.63 -7.73 -3.57
CA ILE A 215 8.46 -6.85 -2.72
C ILE A 215 8.99 -5.63 -3.47
N ILE A 216 9.16 -5.72 -4.80
CA ILE A 216 9.67 -4.60 -5.61
C ILE A 216 8.65 -3.45 -5.68
N PRO A 217 7.39 -3.65 -6.12
CA PRO A 217 6.39 -2.59 -6.10
C PRO A 217 6.06 -2.10 -4.69
N ALA A 218 6.09 -3.01 -3.69
CA ALA A 218 5.91 -2.66 -2.28
C ALA A 218 7.10 -1.92 -1.67
N ALA A 219 8.14 -1.62 -2.47
CA ALA A 219 9.34 -0.89 -2.06
C ALA A 219 10.05 -1.49 -0.83
N GLN A 220 10.07 -2.81 -0.73
CA GLN A 220 10.76 -3.50 0.36
C GLN A 220 12.27 -3.56 0.12
N TRP A 221 13.03 -3.71 1.19
CA TRP A 221 14.47 -3.93 1.08
C TRP A 221 14.78 -5.17 0.23
N PRO A 222 15.74 -5.10 -0.70
CA PRO A 222 16.69 -4.01 -1.00
C PRO A 222 16.21 -2.99 -2.06
N PHE A 223 14.94 -2.99 -2.44
CA PHE A 223 14.40 -2.21 -3.57
C PHE A 223 13.79 -0.86 -3.20
N GLN A 224 13.86 -0.41 -1.94
CA GLN A 224 13.19 0.79 -1.42
C GLN A 224 13.60 2.11 -2.13
N ARG A 225 14.76 2.15 -2.80
CA ARG A 225 15.29 3.38 -3.42
C ARG A 225 14.42 3.95 -4.51
N TRP A 226 13.72 3.11 -5.30
CA TRP A 226 12.85 3.65 -6.35
C TRP A 226 11.75 4.54 -5.77
N PHE A 227 11.26 4.14 -4.62
CA PHE A 227 10.14 4.83 -3.95
C PHE A 227 10.60 6.14 -3.29
N LEU A 228 11.78 6.16 -2.67
CA LEU A 228 12.42 7.37 -2.16
C LEU A 228 12.73 8.37 -3.29
N ASN A 229 13.15 7.90 -4.46
CA ASN A 229 13.42 8.74 -5.61
C ASN A 229 12.13 9.28 -6.28
N SER A 230 11.01 8.55 -6.16
CA SER A 230 9.73 8.93 -6.75
C SER A 230 9.04 10.12 -6.07
N VAL A 231 9.56 10.62 -4.95
CA VAL A 231 9.06 11.82 -4.22
C VAL A 231 9.05 13.08 -5.12
N VAL A 232 9.85 13.10 -6.18
CA VAL A 232 9.87 14.18 -7.19
C VAL A 232 8.56 14.28 -7.99
N ALA A 233 7.76 13.21 -8.02
CA ALA A 233 6.47 13.22 -8.68
C ALA A 233 5.51 14.24 -8.04
N PRO A 234 4.55 14.79 -8.80
CA PRO A 234 3.52 15.66 -8.26
C PRO A 234 2.77 14.97 -7.10
N THR A 235 2.36 15.76 -6.10
CA THR A 235 1.68 15.23 -4.90
C THR A 235 0.51 14.31 -5.19
N PRO A 236 -0.38 14.59 -6.18
CA PRO A 236 -1.44 13.65 -6.54
C PRO A 236 -0.93 12.31 -7.07
N VAL A 237 0.17 12.28 -7.82
CA VAL A 237 0.80 11.03 -8.27
C VAL A 237 1.33 10.24 -7.07
N SER A 238 2.01 10.94 -6.13
CA SER A 238 2.45 10.31 -4.88
C SER A 238 1.29 9.72 -4.10
N ALA A 239 0.16 10.43 -3.99
CA ALA A 239 -1.03 9.93 -3.31
C ALA A 239 -1.53 8.59 -3.90
N VAL A 240 -1.63 8.49 -5.23
CA VAL A 240 -2.06 7.24 -5.91
C VAL A 240 -1.02 6.12 -5.74
N MET A 241 0.27 6.43 -5.84
CA MET A 241 1.33 5.44 -5.61
C MET A 241 1.23 4.81 -4.23
N HIS A 242 1.16 5.66 -3.19
CA HIS A 242 1.16 5.23 -1.80
C HIS A 242 -0.15 4.58 -1.36
N ALA A 243 -1.28 4.99 -1.97
CA ALA A 243 -2.59 4.41 -1.67
C ALA A 243 -2.91 3.16 -2.49
N GLY A 244 -2.37 3.03 -3.70
CA GLY A 244 -2.77 1.99 -4.65
C GLY A 244 -1.68 0.97 -4.93
N LEU A 245 -0.66 1.36 -5.71
CA LEU A 245 0.28 0.41 -6.30
C LEU A 245 1.08 -0.39 -5.28
N VAL A 246 1.64 0.28 -4.27
CA VAL A 246 2.49 -0.39 -3.26
C VAL A 246 1.73 -1.45 -2.47
N ASN A 247 0.41 -1.32 -2.40
CA ASN A 247 -0.48 -2.26 -1.72
C ASN A 247 -0.79 -3.52 -2.54
N ALA A 248 -0.51 -3.53 -3.84
CA ALA A 248 -0.84 -4.64 -4.75
C ALA A 248 -0.29 -6.00 -4.30
N GLY A 249 0.85 -5.99 -3.60
CA GLY A 249 1.46 -7.19 -3.07
C GLY A 249 0.56 -7.98 -2.13
N GLY A 250 -0.20 -7.31 -1.27
CA GLY A 250 -1.16 -7.96 -0.36
C GLY A 250 -2.26 -8.69 -1.11
N ILE A 251 -2.82 -8.07 -2.16
CA ILE A 251 -3.88 -8.69 -2.98
C ILE A 251 -3.33 -9.87 -3.78
N MET A 252 -2.14 -9.71 -4.40
CA MET A 252 -1.51 -10.79 -5.16
C MET A 252 -1.29 -12.01 -4.28
N LEU A 253 -0.66 -11.85 -3.11
CA LEU A 253 -0.43 -12.97 -2.20
C LEU A 253 -1.74 -13.58 -1.66
N THR A 254 -2.78 -12.77 -1.47
CA THR A 254 -4.12 -13.28 -1.10
C THR A 254 -4.71 -14.17 -2.21
N ARG A 255 -4.53 -13.80 -3.49
CA ARG A 255 -5.01 -14.60 -4.62
C ARG A 255 -4.21 -15.90 -4.82
N PHE A 256 -2.92 -15.90 -4.51
CA PHE A 256 -2.05 -17.08 -4.57
C PHE A 256 -1.90 -17.79 -3.20
N ALA A 257 -2.73 -17.45 -2.22
CA ALA A 257 -2.62 -17.95 -0.86
C ALA A 257 -2.57 -19.49 -0.73
N PRO A 258 -3.36 -20.30 -1.46
CA PRO A 258 -3.28 -21.76 -1.37
C PRO A 258 -1.92 -22.34 -1.79
N LEU A 259 -1.27 -21.70 -2.78
CA LEU A 259 0.07 -22.08 -3.23
C LEU A 259 1.14 -21.62 -2.24
N PHE A 260 0.98 -20.41 -1.68
CA PHE A 260 1.97 -19.74 -0.85
C PHE A 260 2.01 -20.26 0.59
N SER A 261 0.87 -20.68 1.13
CA SER A 261 0.75 -21.14 2.53
C SER A 261 1.54 -22.42 2.79
N GLY A 262 2.32 -22.43 3.89
CA GLY A 262 3.15 -23.56 4.32
C GLY A 262 4.49 -23.69 3.61
N ASP A 263 4.89 -22.73 2.80
CA ASP A 263 6.13 -22.75 2.02
C ASP A 263 7.27 -21.96 2.69
N LEU A 264 8.53 -22.33 2.40
CA LEU A 264 9.72 -21.63 2.90
C LEU A 264 9.75 -20.14 2.46
N ALA A 265 9.15 -19.80 1.34
CA ALA A 265 9.05 -18.43 0.84
C ALA A 265 8.36 -17.48 1.84
N GLN A 266 7.46 -18.01 2.72
CA GLN A 266 6.87 -17.21 3.81
C GLN A 266 7.94 -16.69 4.77
N ILE A 267 8.94 -17.53 5.12
CA ILE A 267 10.04 -17.14 6.00
C ILE A 267 10.91 -16.07 5.36
N VAL A 268 11.22 -16.24 4.07
CA VAL A 268 11.96 -15.23 3.30
C VAL A 268 11.21 -13.90 3.28
N LEU A 269 9.90 -13.94 3.06
CA LEU A 269 9.05 -12.74 3.08
C LEU A 269 9.04 -12.06 4.45
N VAL A 270 8.97 -12.81 5.56
CA VAL A 270 9.03 -12.27 6.93
C VAL A 270 10.35 -11.55 7.16
N ILE A 271 11.49 -12.14 6.76
CA ILE A 271 12.81 -11.55 6.96
C ILE A 271 12.94 -10.24 6.16
N LEU A 272 12.63 -10.25 4.86
CA LEU A 272 12.75 -9.07 3.99
C LEU A 272 11.82 -7.95 4.45
N SER A 273 10.59 -8.29 4.82
CA SER A 273 9.60 -7.34 5.30
C SER A 273 9.96 -6.79 6.69
N GLY A 274 10.49 -7.63 7.57
CA GLY A 274 10.96 -7.22 8.89
C GLY A 274 12.12 -6.22 8.82
N LEU A 275 13.11 -6.50 7.96
CA LEU A 275 14.19 -5.55 7.68
C LEU A 275 13.63 -4.22 7.13
N SER A 276 12.62 -4.29 6.26
CA SER A 276 11.99 -3.11 5.69
C SER A 276 11.23 -2.28 6.74
N ILE A 277 10.59 -2.92 7.71
CA ILE A 277 9.94 -2.23 8.85
C ILE A 277 10.97 -1.41 9.63
N LEU A 278 12.11 -2.03 9.97
CA LEU A 278 13.16 -1.36 10.73
C LEU A 278 13.76 -0.19 9.92
N LEU A 279 14.07 -0.41 8.65
CA LEU A 279 14.61 0.63 7.76
C LEU A 279 13.60 1.77 7.55
N GLY A 280 12.35 1.46 7.23
CA GLY A 280 11.30 2.46 7.01
C GLY A 280 11.06 3.31 8.26
N THR A 281 11.03 2.69 9.43
CA THR A 281 10.94 3.40 10.72
C THR A 281 12.16 4.28 10.97
N GLY A 282 13.37 3.78 10.70
CA GLY A 282 14.60 4.56 10.78
C GLY A 282 14.58 5.77 9.84
N ILE A 283 14.11 5.63 8.62
CA ILE A 283 13.97 6.73 7.65
C ILE A 283 13.03 7.82 8.18
N ILE A 284 11.89 7.46 8.79
CA ILE A 284 10.98 8.44 9.40
C ILE A 284 11.69 9.29 10.44
N LEU A 285 12.56 8.68 11.26
CA LEU A 285 13.23 9.36 12.37
C LEU A 285 14.33 10.32 11.92
N VAL A 286 14.97 10.07 10.77
CA VAL A 286 16.11 10.87 10.31
C VAL A 286 15.76 11.88 9.23
N GLN A 287 14.65 11.69 8.50
CA GLN A 287 14.26 12.56 7.41
C GLN A 287 13.55 13.83 7.88
N VAL A 288 13.98 14.98 7.34
CA VAL A 288 13.36 16.29 7.58
C VAL A 288 12.23 16.57 6.59
N ASP A 289 12.35 16.07 5.36
CA ASP A 289 11.34 16.24 4.33
C ASP A 289 10.09 15.41 4.64
N TYR A 290 8.93 16.09 4.76
CA TYR A 290 7.67 15.47 5.12
C TYR A 290 7.23 14.36 4.14
N LYS A 291 7.41 14.57 2.83
CA LYS A 291 7.06 13.54 1.84
C LYS A 291 7.95 12.30 1.99
N ARG A 292 9.25 12.48 2.27
CA ARG A 292 10.16 11.36 2.52
C ARG A 292 9.84 10.63 3.83
N GLN A 293 9.40 11.34 4.87
CA GLN A 293 8.86 10.70 6.07
C GLN A 293 7.65 9.84 5.74
N LEU A 294 6.72 10.33 4.90
CA LEU A 294 5.58 9.55 4.44
C LEU A 294 5.99 8.32 3.63
N VAL A 295 7.05 8.41 2.81
CA VAL A 295 7.62 7.26 2.08
C VAL A 295 8.19 6.24 3.06
N GLY A 296 9.03 6.66 4.02
CA GLY A 296 9.56 5.77 5.07
C GLY A 296 8.45 5.04 5.83
N SER A 297 7.42 5.79 6.23
CA SER A 297 6.24 5.22 6.87
C SER A 297 5.50 4.20 5.97
N THR A 298 5.43 4.44 4.67
CA THR A 298 4.80 3.48 3.75
C THR A 298 5.64 2.21 3.60
N ILE A 299 6.97 2.33 3.49
CA ILE A 299 7.88 1.16 3.44
C ILE A 299 7.66 0.27 4.66
N ALA A 300 7.62 0.86 5.86
CA ALA A 300 7.38 0.12 7.11
C ALA A 300 5.99 -0.53 7.12
N GLN A 301 4.93 0.18 6.73
CA GLN A 301 3.56 -0.32 6.75
C GLN A 301 3.33 -1.42 5.71
N MET A 302 3.94 -1.31 4.52
CA MET A 302 3.91 -2.38 3.52
C MET A 302 4.65 -3.62 3.99
N GLY A 303 5.77 -3.46 4.69
CA GLY A 303 6.45 -4.57 5.35
C GLY A 303 5.52 -5.27 6.36
N PHE A 304 4.77 -4.49 7.14
CA PHE A 304 3.80 -5.03 8.10
C PHE A 304 2.66 -5.81 7.41
N MET A 305 2.10 -5.26 6.32
CA MET A 305 1.08 -5.93 5.51
C MET A 305 1.59 -7.25 4.91
N LEU A 306 2.82 -7.27 4.40
CA LEU A 306 3.42 -8.48 3.83
C LEU A 306 3.74 -9.53 4.90
N ILE A 307 4.08 -9.13 6.14
CA ILE A 307 4.17 -10.04 7.28
C ILE A 307 2.80 -10.66 7.58
N GLN A 308 1.71 -9.87 7.54
CA GLN A 308 0.36 -10.42 7.69
C GLN A 308 0.07 -11.50 6.64
N CYS A 309 0.43 -11.26 5.38
CA CYS A 309 0.31 -12.28 4.33
C CYS A 309 1.20 -13.52 4.60
N ALA A 310 2.43 -13.32 5.06
CA ALA A 310 3.34 -14.41 5.39
C ALA A 310 2.88 -15.25 6.59
N LEU A 311 2.11 -14.66 7.50
CA LEU A 311 1.47 -15.37 8.62
C LEU A 311 0.14 -16.03 8.21
N GLY A 312 -0.34 -15.83 6.97
CA GLY A 312 -1.65 -16.31 6.52
C GLY A 312 -2.83 -15.44 6.95
N ALA A 313 -2.58 -14.29 7.57
CA ALA A 313 -3.59 -13.32 8.01
C ALA A 313 -4.06 -12.43 6.83
N TYR A 314 -4.55 -13.05 5.75
CA TYR A 314 -4.90 -12.35 4.51
C TYR A 314 -6.02 -11.34 4.69
N LEU A 315 -7.02 -11.64 5.51
CA LEU A 315 -8.10 -10.68 5.82
C LEU A 315 -7.53 -9.42 6.49
N ALA A 316 -6.68 -9.60 7.50
CA ALA A 316 -6.02 -8.48 8.17
C ALA A 316 -5.14 -7.67 7.21
N ALA A 317 -4.47 -8.33 6.25
CA ALA A 317 -3.70 -7.66 5.21
C ALA A 317 -4.57 -6.81 4.27
N ILE A 318 -5.76 -7.28 3.88
CA ILE A 318 -6.72 -6.53 3.05
C ILE A 318 -7.31 -5.35 3.83
N ILE A 319 -7.69 -5.54 5.10
CA ILE A 319 -8.13 -4.44 5.97
C ILE A 319 -7.03 -3.37 6.07
N HIS A 320 -5.80 -3.80 6.36
CA HIS A 320 -4.64 -2.91 6.43
C HIS A 320 -4.45 -2.13 5.12
N LEU A 321 -4.49 -2.81 3.98
CA LEU A 321 -4.38 -2.22 2.66
C LEU A 321 -5.39 -1.09 2.43
N VAL A 322 -6.67 -1.34 2.70
CA VAL A 322 -7.74 -0.36 2.47
C VAL A 322 -7.55 0.87 3.36
N PHE A 323 -7.38 0.67 4.68
CA PHE A 323 -7.23 1.79 5.61
C PHE A 323 -5.91 2.54 5.43
N HIS A 324 -4.81 1.81 5.19
CA HIS A 324 -3.52 2.43 4.87
C HIS A 324 -3.62 3.29 3.62
N GLY A 325 -4.26 2.80 2.56
CA GLY A 325 -4.42 3.55 1.31
C GLY A 325 -5.22 4.83 1.51
N LEU A 326 -6.37 4.77 2.20
CA LEU A 326 -7.18 5.95 2.53
C LEU A 326 -6.39 6.96 3.38
N PHE A 327 -5.71 6.48 4.41
CA PHE A 327 -4.90 7.32 5.29
C PHE A 327 -3.75 8.00 4.54
N LYS A 328 -3.02 7.25 3.71
CA LYS A 328 -1.90 7.81 2.94
C LYS A 328 -2.35 8.78 1.85
N ALA A 329 -3.42 8.47 1.13
CA ALA A 329 -3.99 9.42 0.18
C ALA A 329 -4.30 10.75 0.87
N THR A 330 -4.95 10.72 2.03
CA THR A 330 -5.29 11.92 2.81
C THR A 330 -4.04 12.70 3.21
N LEU A 331 -3.03 12.04 3.78
CA LEU A 331 -1.80 12.72 4.23
C LEU A 331 -1.03 13.34 3.06
N PHE A 332 -0.92 12.65 1.91
CA PHE A 332 -0.26 13.23 0.75
C PHE A 332 -1.03 14.43 0.19
N LEU A 333 -2.35 14.34 0.06
CA LEU A 333 -3.15 15.46 -0.43
C LEU A 333 -3.11 16.68 0.51
N GLN A 334 -2.88 16.44 1.81
CA GLN A 334 -2.71 17.49 2.81
C GLN A 334 -1.26 17.97 2.96
N ALA A 335 -0.28 17.36 2.26
CA ALA A 335 1.14 17.68 2.43
C ALA A 335 1.48 19.14 2.15
N GLY A 336 0.74 19.82 1.27
CA GLY A 336 0.89 21.25 0.99
C GLY A 336 0.54 22.17 2.17
N SER A 337 -0.29 21.71 3.12
CA SER A 337 -0.68 22.44 4.34
C SER A 337 0.20 22.09 5.55
N ALA A 338 1.15 21.18 5.40
CA ALA A 338 2.01 20.69 6.48
C ALA A 338 3.12 21.68 6.90
N VAL A 339 3.22 22.85 6.26
CA VAL A 339 4.10 23.93 6.70
C VAL A 339 3.54 24.48 8.02
N ARG A 340 3.88 23.83 9.12
CA ARG A 340 3.54 24.30 10.46
C ARG A 340 4.42 25.47 10.81
N ARG A 341 3.82 26.55 11.31
CA ARG A 341 4.54 27.49 12.18
C ARG A 341 4.94 26.70 13.43
N TYR A 342 6.19 26.30 13.50
CA TYR A 342 6.73 25.59 14.63
C TYR A 342 6.90 26.59 15.76
N GLU A 343 6.00 26.57 16.74
CA GLU A 343 6.27 27.12 18.04
C GLU A 343 6.95 26.01 18.85
N PRO A 344 8.24 26.13 19.20
CA PRO A 344 8.93 25.15 20.01
C PRO A 344 8.45 25.29 21.47
N THR A 345 7.34 24.69 21.81
CA THR A 345 7.00 24.45 23.19
C THR A 345 7.81 23.23 23.66
N SER A 346 9.01 23.48 24.16
CA SER A 346 9.75 22.52 24.97
C SER A 346 8.98 22.28 26.25
N ARG A 347 8.00 21.39 26.23
CA ARG A 347 7.38 20.91 27.48
C ARG A 347 8.38 19.95 28.12
N PRO A 348 8.69 20.11 29.44
CA PRO A 348 9.51 19.15 30.13
C PRO A 348 8.86 17.77 30.03
N ILE A 349 9.67 16.76 29.70
CA ILE A 349 9.24 15.35 29.68
C ILE A 349 8.88 14.99 31.12
N GLN A 350 7.61 15.02 31.46
CA GLN A 350 7.14 14.52 32.74
C GLN A 350 7.17 13.00 32.69
N LEU A 351 7.92 12.37 33.58
CA LEU A 351 7.90 10.93 33.80
C LEU A 351 6.45 10.51 34.11
N SER A 352 5.93 9.52 33.32
CA SER A 352 4.62 8.98 33.63
C SER A 352 4.65 8.31 35.00
N SER A 353 3.60 8.49 35.79
CA SER A 353 3.45 7.70 37.01
C SER A 353 3.27 6.23 36.65
N LEU A 354 3.79 5.33 37.48
CA LEU A 354 3.64 3.88 37.31
C LEU A 354 2.16 3.48 37.13
N LEU A 355 1.27 4.18 37.79
CA LEU A 355 -0.18 4.00 37.66
C LEU A 355 -0.65 4.09 36.20
N TRP A 356 -0.22 5.09 35.43
CA TRP A 356 -0.67 5.29 34.06
C TRP A 356 -0.04 4.28 33.08
N LEU A 357 1.13 3.74 33.39
CA LEU A 357 1.68 2.60 32.65
C LEU A 357 0.85 1.33 32.90
N ILE A 358 0.45 1.09 34.14
CA ILE A 358 -0.45 -0.02 34.48
C ILE A 358 -1.79 0.11 33.79
N VAL A 359 -2.38 1.31 33.78
CA VAL A 359 -3.66 1.59 33.10
C VAL A 359 -3.55 1.29 31.59
N GLY A 360 -2.47 1.73 30.93
CA GLY A 360 -2.25 1.43 29.53
C GLY A 360 -2.02 -0.05 29.24
N SER A 361 -1.31 -0.74 30.12
CA SER A 361 -1.10 -2.20 30.02
C SER A 361 -2.43 -2.95 30.19
N ALA A 362 -3.26 -2.54 31.15
CA ALA A 362 -4.58 -3.11 31.37
C ALA A 362 -5.52 -2.88 30.18
N LEU A 363 -5.49 -1.68 29.59
CA LEU A 363 -6.24 -1.38 28.37
C LEU A 363 -5.79 -2.25 27.18
N GLY A 364 -4.47 -2.34 26.97
CA GLY A 364 -3.91 -3.23 25.93
C GLY A 364 -4.32 -4.67 26.11
N LEU A 365 -4.22 -5.18 27.34
CA LEU A 365 -4.64 -6.55 27.67
C LEU A 365 -6.15 -6.76 27.47
N PHE A 366 -6.97 -5.82 27.89
CA PHE A 366 -8.41 -5.87 27.67
C PHE A 366 -8.76 -5.99 26.19
N VAL A 367 -8.13 -5.16 25.34
CA VAL A 367 -8.37 -5.22 23.88
C VAL A 367 -7.83 -6.51 23.27
N VAL A 368 -6.70 -7.06 23.75
CA VAL A 368 -6.19 -8.39 23.33
C VAL A 368 -7.25 -9.46 23.61
N VAL A 369 -7.73 -9.52 24.84
CA VAL A 369 -8.72 -10.55 25.27
C VAL A 369 -10.04 -10.36 24.52
N TYR A 370 -10.52 -9.12 24.41
CA TYR A 370 -11.75 -8.81 23.70
C TYR A 370 -11.67 -9.23 22.22
N PHE A 371 -10.60 -8.82 21.51
CA PHE A 371 -10.41 -9.20 20.11
C PHE A 371 -10.25 -10.71 19.94
N TRP A 372 -9.46 -11.36 20.81
CA TRP A 372 -9.29 -12.82 20.78
C TRP A 372 -10.60 -13.58 20.96
N LEU A 373 -11.49 -13.13 21.84
CA LEU A 373 -12.79 -13.77 22.07
C LEU A 373 -13.84 -13.47 20.99
N THR A 374 -13.72 -12.32 20.30
CA THR A 374 -14.75 -11.86 19.33
C THR A 374 -14.34 -12.05 17.88
N ALA A 375 -13.06 -12.30 17.58
CA ALA A 375 -12.61 -12.49 16.22
C ALA A 375 -13.15 -13.82 15.64
N PRO A 376 -13.72 -13.79 14.43
CA PRO A 376 -14.36 -14.98 13.83
C PRO A 376 -13.38 -16.05 13.31
N GLU A 377 -12.08 -15.71 13.26
CA GLU A 377 -11.04 -16.56 12.65
C GLU A 377 -10.24 -17.31 13.72
N ILE A 378 -9.95 -18.59 13.49
CA ILE A 378 -9.33 -19.46 14.50
C ILE A 378 -7.80 -19.51 14.42
N GLY A 379 -7.19 -19.30 13.24
CA GLY A 379 -5.76 -19.61 13.04
C GLY A 379 -4.77 -18.58 13.60
N TYR A 380 -5.01 -17.30 13.41
CA TYR A 380 -4.06 -16.21 13.76
C TYR A 380 -4.64 -15.17 14.71
N GLN A 381 -5.79 -15.45 15.31
CA GLN A 381 -6.48 -14.56 16.29
C GLN A 381 -5.55 -14.06 17.38
N LEU A 382 -4.81 -14.98 18.02
CA LEU A 382 -3.93 -14.63 19.13
C LEU A 382 -2.80 -13.69 18.71
N ILE A 383 -2.21 -13.92 17.52
CA ILE A 383 -1.11 -13.08 17.02
C ILE A 383 -1.63 -11.70 16.67
N SER A 384 -2.76 -11.63 15.97
CA SER A 384 -3.41 -10.36 15.62
C SER A 384 -3.83 -9.58 16.87
N ALA A 385 -4.39 -10.28 17.87
CA ALA A 385 -4.74 -9.70 19.16
C ALA A 385 -3.52 -9.14 19.89
N LEU A 386 -2.40 -9.87 19.94
CA LEU A 386 -1.16 -9.43 20.58
C LEU A 386 -0.56 -8.22 19.86
N ILE A 387 -0.55 -8.21 18.53
CA ILE A 387 -0.08 -7.06 17.73
C ILE A 387 -0.96 -5.82 17.96
N LEU A 388 -2.28 -5.99 18.01
CA LEU A 388 -3.22 -4.92 18.27
C LEU A 388 -3.03 -4.35 19.68
N GLY A 389 -2.95 -5.20 20.70
CA GLY A 389 -2.72 -4.79 22.08
C GLY A 389 -1.39 -4.08 22.27
N TYR A 390 -0.31 -4.61 21.65
CA TYR A 390 1.00 -3.97 21.64
C TYR A 390 0.94 -2.59 20.98
N SER A 391 0.26 -2.46 19.84
CA SER A 391 0.12 -1.19 19.14
C SER A 391 -0.65 -0.15 19.95
N LEU A 392 -1.70 -0.58 20.65
CA LEU A 392 -2.47 0.30 21.56
C LEU A 392 -1.65 0.70 22.80
N PHE A 393 -0.93 -0.23 23.39
CA PHE A 393 -0.02 0.07 24.50
C PHE A 393 1.06 1.09 24.09
N PHE A 394 1.65 0.88 22.90
CA PHE A 394 2.64 1.81 22.37
C PHE A 394 2.04 3.19 22.08
N ALA A 395 0.84 3.25 21.46
CA ALA A 395 0.12 4.49 21.24
C ALA A 395 -0.21 5.19 22.58
N TRP A 396 -0.62 4.44 23.58
CA TRP A 396 -0.85 4.97 24.93
C TRP A 396 0.41 5.62 25.50
N THR A 397 1.54 4.93 25.47
CA THR A 397 2.80 5.45 26.00
C THR A 397 3.28 6.69 25.25
N GLN A 398 3.08 6.77 23.95
CA GLN A 398 3.57 7.88 23.13
C GLN A 398 2.62 9.10 23.14
N LEU A 399 1.32 8.88 23.16
CA LEU A 399 0.34 9.95 22.96
C LEU A 399 -0.33 10.41 24.25
N VAL A 400 -0.51 9.53 25.22
CA VAL A 400 -1.39 9.79 26.38
C VAL A 400 -0.62 9.86 27.71
N ALA A 401 0.28 8.90 27.97
CA ALA A 401 0.89 8.75 29.29
C ALA A 401 1.76 9.94 29.70
N PHE A 402 2.39 10.65 28.75
CA PHE A 402 3.42 11.66 29.01
C PHE A 402 3.01 13.12 28.75
N GLY A 403 1.86 13.38 28.11
CA GLY A 403 1.61 14.69 27.52
C GLY A 403 0.44 15.50 28.08
N TYR A 404 -0.49 14.89 28.79
CA TYR A 404 -1.77 15.51 29.10
C TYR A 404 -2.13 15.40 30.59
N GLY A 405 -2.84 16.39 31.13
CA GLY A 405 -3.40 16.32 32.49
C GLY A 405 -4.40 15.17 32.64
N LEU A 406 -4.98 14.99 33.84
CA LEU A 406 -5.90 13.89 34.14
C LEU A 406 -7.03 13.74 33.10
N ILE A 407 -7.63 14.85 32.69
CA ILE A 407 -8.73 14.86 31.68
C ILE A 407 -8.24 14.33 30.32
N GLY A 408 -7.06 14.75 29.88
CA GLY A 408 -6.49 14.27 28.61
C GLY A 408 -6.17 12.78 28.64
N ARG A 409 -5.73 12.25 29.77
CA ARG A 409 -5.46 10.81 29.95
C ARG A 409 -6.75 9.99 29.97
N ILE A 410 -7.79 10.47 30.64
CA ILE A 410 -9.12 9.83 30.63
C ILE A 410 -9.69 9.84 29.21
N ALA A 411 -9.66 10.97 28.52
CA ALA A 411 -10.10 11.07 27.13
C ALA A 411 -9.31 10.12 26.21
N GLY A 412 -7.98 10.04 26.38
CA GLY A 412 -7.13 9.11 25.64
C GLY A 412 -7.47 7.64 25.90
N PHE A 413 -7.82 7.28 27.13
CA PHE A 413 -8.28 5.92 27.47
C PHE A 413 -9.54 5.54 26.69
N PHE A 414 -10.56 6.39 26.69
CA PHE A 414 -11.79 6.14 25.95
C PHE A 414 -11.59 6.15 24.43
N LEU A 415 -10.73 7.05 23.92
CA LEU A 415 -10.42 7.11 22.48
C LEU A 415 -9.70 5.85 22.00
N LEU A 416 -8.67 5.39 22.71
CA LEU A 416 -7.91 4.19 22.32
C LEU A 416 -8.71 2.92 22.54
N GLY A 417 -9.46 2.83 23.63
CA GLY A 417 -10.38 1.72 23.87
C GLY A 417 -11.48 1.65 22.81
N GLY A 418 -12.10 2.80 22.51
CA GLY A 418 -13.08 2.92 21.43
C GLY A 418 -12.50 2.57 20.04
N ALA A 419 -11.27 2.99 19.74
CA ALA A 419 -10.58 2.62 18.52
C ALA A 419 -10.38 1.10 18.40
N GLY A 420 -10.03 0.42 19.49
CA GLY A 420 -9.92 -1.05 19.51
C GLY A 420 -11.25 -1.75 19.24
N MET A 421 -12.35 -1.25 19.86
CA MET A 421 -13.70 -1.79 19.61
C MET A 421 -14.15 -1.56 18.16
N VAL A 422 -13.96 -0.34 17.62
CA VAL A 422 -14.30 -0.01 16.23
C VAL A 422 -13.49 -0.89 15.27
N PHE A 423 -12.20 -1.13 15.57
CA PHE A 423 -11.38 -2.04 14.75
C PHE A 423 -11.96 -3.46 14.76
N SER A 424 -12.39 -3.98 15.90
CA SER A 424 -13.03 -5.30 16.00
C SER A 424 -14.32 -5.38 15.18
N MET A 425 -15.18 -4.34 15.23
CA MET A 425 -16.39 -4.28 14.42
C MET A 425 -16.09 -4.25 12.92
N ILE A 426 -15.09 -3.46 12.52
CA ILE A 426 -14.64 -3.40 11.13
C ILE A 426 -14.10 -4.76 10.68
N HIS A 427 -13.30 -5.41 11.53
CA HIS A 427 -12.75 -6.74 11.24
C HIS A 427 -13.88 -7.76 11.02
N ALA A 428 -14.90 -7.78 11.88
CA ALA A 428 -16.07 -8.63 11.71
C ALA A 428 -16.83 -8.34 10.40
N ALA A 429 -17.07 -7.06 10.08
CA ALA A 429 -17.76 -6.68 8.84
C ALA A 429 -16.96 -7.09 7.57
N PHE A 430 -15.64 -6.96 7.59
CA PHE A 430 -14.81 -7.43 6.48
C PHE A 430 -14.75 -8.95 6.40
N TYR A 431 -14.81 -9.63 7.55
CA TYR A 431 -14.92 -11.09 7.56
C TYR A 431 -16.22 -11.54 6.90
N ASP A 432 -17.36 -10.99 7.31
CA ASP A 432 -18.67 -11.32 6.73
C ASP A 432 -18.69 -11.06 5.21
N LEU A 433 -18.02 -10.01 4.75
CA LEU A 433 -17.94 -9.67 3.32
C LEU A 433 -17.02 -10.60 2.52
N LEU A 434 -15.93 -11.10 3.12
CA LEU A 434 -14.80 -11.70 2.39
C LEU A 434 -14.49 -13.15 2.74
N HIS A 435 -15.12 -13.74 3.77
CA HIS A 435 -14.79 -15.08 4.27
C HIS A 435 -14.88 -16.19 3.20
N GLU A 436 -15.78 -16.05 2.22
CA GLU A 436 -15.92 -17.01 1.12
C GLU A 436 -14.86 -16.84 0.02
N THR A 437 -14.21 -15.67 -0.03
CA THR A 437 -13.30 -15.31 -1.13
C THR A 437 -11.83 -15.33 -0.75
N ILE A 438 -11.55 -15.30 0.55
CA ILE A 438 -10.19 -15.32 1.10
C ILE A 438 -9.87 -16.72 1.62
N TYR A 439 -8.69 -17.23 1.25
CA TYR A 439 -8.18 -18.49 1.75
C TYR A 439 -7.88 -18.41 3.26
N GLN A 440 -8.48 -19.30 4.01
CA GLN A 440 -8.28 -19.37 5.45
C GLN A 440 -7.17 -20.37 5.79
N VAL A 441 -6.13 -19.88 6.46
CA VAL A 441 -5.02 -20.69 6.95
C VAL A 441 -5.33 -21.16 8.36
N VAL A 442 -5.26 -22.47 8.59
CA VAL A 442 -5.60 -23.05 9.89
C VAL A 442 -4.57 -22.68 10.97
N GLN A 443 -3.28 -22.65 10.62
CA GLN A 443 -2.22 -22.24 11.54
C GLN A 443 -1.06 -21.57 10.80
N PRO A 444 -0.53 -20.44 11.33
CA PRO A 444 0.66 -19.81 10.77
C PRO A 444 1.90 -20.67 11.01
N PRO A 445 2.93 -20.61 10.13
CA PRO A 445 4.19 -21.31 10.36
C PRO A 445 4.84 -20.86 11.68
N THR A 446 5.12 -21.78 12.60
CA THR A 446 5.67 -21.48 13.93
C THR A 446 6.96 -20.64 13.85
N LEU A 447 7.85 -20.97 12.90
CA LEU A 447 9.09 -20.21 12.68
C LEU A 447 8.81 -18.76 12.25
N ALA A 448 7.81 -18.52 11.39
CA ALA A 448 7.41 -17.18 10.98
C ALA A 448 6.92 -16.36 12.19
N VAL A 449 6.13 -16.98 13.06
CA VAL A 449 5.63 -16.34 14.30
C VAL A 449 6.80 -15.94 15.20
N ILE A 450 7.72 -16.86 15.47
CA ILE A 450 8.91 -16.58 16.29
C ILE A 450 9.73 -15.44 15.70
N LEU A 451 9.98 -15.45 14.41
CA LEU A 451 10.72 -14.39 13.72
C LEU A 451 10.02 -13.03 13.85
N VAL A 452 8.71 -12.97 13.67
CA VAL A 452 7.93 -11.73 13.85
C VAL A 452 8.06 -11.21 15.27
N MET A 453 7.93 -12.06 16.28
CA MET A 453 8.10 -11.65 17.68
C MET A 453 9.53 -11.14 17.96
N VAL A 454 10.55 -11.79 17.42
CA VAL A 454 11.94 -11.35 17.54
C VAL A 454 12.14 -9.98 16.88
N ILE A 455 11.58 -9.74 15.68
CA ILE A 455 11.66 -8.46 14.97
C ILE A 455 10.97 -7.36 15.79
N LEU A 456 9.78 -7.59 16.31
CA LEU A 456 9.05 -6.62 17.12
C LEU A 456 9.81 -6.27 18.42
N LEU A 457 10.29 -7.25 19.14
CA LEU A 457 11.01 -7.05 20.39
C LEU A 457 12.37 -6.38 20.16
N SER A 458 13.14 -6.85 19.17
CA SER A 458 14.44 -6.26 18.83
C SER A 458 14.30 -4.83 18.29
N GLY A 459 13.30 -4.57 17.45
CA GLY A 459 12.99 -3.23 16.96
C GLY A 459 12.62 -2.26 18.09
N SER A 460 11.79 -2.73 19.03
CA SER A 460 11.41 -1.93 20.21
C SER A 460 12.61 -1.66 21.13
N ALA A 461 13.42 -2.68 21.41
CA ALA A 461 14.63 -2.55 22.21
C ALA A 461 15.63 -1.57 21.55
N LEU A 462 15.81 -1.68 20.22
CA LEU A 462 16.65 -0.76 19.45
C LEU A 462 16.12 0.67 19.53
N GLY A 463 14.81 0.87 19.39
CA GLY A 463 14.16 2.18 19.50
C GLY A 463 14.40 2.83 20.88
N VAL A 464 14.21 2.07 21.96
CA VAL A 464 14.48 2.52 23.33
C VAL A 464 15.98 2.82 23.53
N TRP A 465 16.86 1.97 23.01
CA TRP A 465 18.30 2.18 23.12
C TRP A 465 18.74 3.45 22.38
N LEU A 466 18.23 3.68 21.16
CA LEU A 466 18.51 4.88 20.37
C LEU A 466 18.06 6.16 21.09
N THR A 467 16.89 6.15 21.71
CA THR A 467 16.37 7.32 22.44
C THR A 467 17.20 7.64 23.67
N ARG A 468 17.77 6.62 24.35
CA ARG A 468 18.60 6.78 25.54
C ARG A 468 20.06 7.16 25.24
N ASN A 469 20.59 6.74 24.08
CA ASN A 469 22.02 6.87 23.76
C ASN A 469 22.29 7.83 22.59
N ARG A 470 21.57 8.95 22.52
CA ARG A 470 21.66 9.93 21.42
C ARG A 470 23.05 10.56 21.25
N SER A 471 23.87 10.60 22.31
CA SER A 471 25.25 11.13 22.32
C SER A 471 26.30 10.08 21.95
N SER A 472 25.94 8.82 21.71
CA SER A 472 26.91 7.75 21.42
C SER A 472 27.40 7.79 19.97
N ALA A 473 28.66 7.36 19.75
CA ALA A 473 29.21 7.19 18.39
C ALA A 473 28.39 6.19 17.54
N SER A 474 27.90 5.13 18.17
CA SER A 474 27.05 4.13 17.48
C SER A 474 25.73 4.74 16.97
N PHE A 475 25.12 5.65 17.75
CA PHE A 475 23.96 6.41 17.31
C PHE A 475 24.30 7.27 16.09
N ALA A 476 25.42 8.01 16.14
CA ALA A 476 25.85 8.87 15.05
C ALA A 476 26.12 8.08 13.76
N ILE A 477 26.79 6.92 13.85
CA ILE A 477 27.04 6.04 12.70
C ILE A 477 25.72 5.55 12.09
N LEU A 478 24.81 5.04 12.91
CA LEU A 478 23.51 4.54 12.44
C LEU A 478 22.66 5.67 11.84
N TYR A 479 22.65 6.84 12.49
CA TYR A 479 21.95 8.02 12.00
C TYR A 479 22.45 8.44 10.61
N LEU A 480 23.77 8.61 10.45
CA LEU A 480 24.38 9.00 9.17
C LEU A 480 24.18 7.94 8.09
N TRP A 481 24.21 6.65 8.45
CA TRP A 481 23.92 5.57 7.51
C TRP A 481 22.48 5.61 7.01
N LEU A 482 21.50 5.82 7.91
CA LEU A 482 20.08 5.97 7.55
C LEU A 482 19.83 7.21 6.68
N VAL A 483 20.46 8.35 7.01
CA VAL A 483 20.42 9.56 6.17
C VAL A 483 20.93 9.25 4.78
N ARG A 484 22.10 8.62 4.67
CA ARG A 484 22.71 8.26 3.37
C ARG A 484 21.86 7.28 2.54
N LEU A 485 21.15 6.37 3.21
CA LEU A 485 20.23 5.45 2.53
C LEU A 485 18.98 6.14 2.00
N SER A 486 18.55 7.21 2.63
CA SER A 486 17.28 7.90 2.35
C SER A 486 17.46 9.16 1.51
N GLU A 487 18.69 9.61 1.29
CA GLU A 487 18.99 10.75 0.40
C GLU A 487 19.21 10.29 -1.06
N PRO A 488 18.81 11.11 -2.04
CA PRO A 488 19.12 10.86 -3.44
C PRO A 488 20.64 10.97 -3.65
N HIS A 489 21.17 10.28 -4.67
CA HIS A 489 22.56 10.49 -5.07
C HIS A 489 22.81 11.95 -5.46
N SER A 490 23.99 12.49 -5.08
CA SER A 490 24.40 13.87 -5.38
C SER A 490 24.24 14.24 -6.86
N ASP A 491 24.49 13.30 -7.77
CA ASP A 491 24.37 13.48 -9.22
C ASP A 491 22.92 13.63 -9.73
N SER A 492 21.94 13.28 -8.89
CA SER A 492 20.50 13.43 -9.18
C SER A 492 19.89 14.69 -8.57
N VAL A 493 20.64 15.43 -7.75
CA VAL A 493 20.21 16.70 -7.15
C VAL A 493 20.52 17.84 -8.14
N GLU A 494 19.70 17.94 -9.19
CA GLU A 494 19.66 19.16 -10.00
C GLU A 494 18.51 20.03 -9.55
N SER A 495 18.79 21.32 -9.38
CA SER A 495 17.76 22.34 -9.29
C SER A 495 16.89 22.32 -10.58
N HIS A 496 15.61 22.62 -10.43
CA HIS A 496 14.70 22.71 -11.58
C HIS A 496 15.34 23.57 -12.68
N PRO A 497 15.38 23.13 -13.95
CA PRO A 497 16.09 23.83 -15.04
C PRO A 497 15.76 25.31 -15.14
N ASN A 498 14.51 25.70 -14.83
CA ASN A 498 14.06 27.08 -14.84
C ASN A 498 14.52 27.89 -13.62
N TYR A 499 15.06 27.25 -12.57
CA TYR A 499 15.47 27.97 -11.35
C TYR A 499 16.88 28.54 -11.51
N LEU A 500 17.85 27.76 -12.00
CA LEU A 500 19.22 28.23 -12.23
C LEU A 500 19.35 29.09 -13.50
N ALA A 501 18.63 28.75 -14.57
CA ALA A 501 18.66 29.58 -15.78
C ALA A 501 18.18 30.99 -15.51
N ARG A 502 17.15 31.22 -14.72
CA ARG A 502 16.70 32.56 -14.31
C ARG A 502 17.76 33.30 -13.50
N TYR A 503 18.48 32.66 -12.60
CA TYR A 503 19.52 33.31 -11.80
C TYR A 503 20.79 33.59 -12.60
N LEU A 504 21.19 32.75 -13.53
CA LEU A 504 22.34 32.97 -14.41
C LEU A 504 22.08 34.12 -15.42
N TYR A 505 20.86 34.25 -15.93
CA TYR A 505 20.49 35.35 -16.80
C TYR A 505 20.39 36.70 -16.06
N TRP A 506 20.05 36.73 -14.77
CA TRP A 506 19.97 37.96 -13.98
C TRP A 506 21.34 38.41 -13.44
N GLY A 507 22.30 37.51 -13.28
CA GLY A 507 23.67 37.83 -12.86
C GLY A 507 24.58 38.35 -13.94
N GLY A 508 24.26 38.13 -15.22
CA GLY A 508 25.07 38.53 -16.36
C GLY A 508 24.88 39.97 -16.85
N ASN A 509 23.85 40.68 -16.43
CA ASN A 509 23.55 42.06 -16.87
C ASN A 509 23.82 43.14 -15.81
N ARG A 510 24.66 42.87 -14.84
CA ARG A 510 25.22 43.89 -13.94
C ARG A 510 26.74 43.82 -13.98
N ARG A 511 27.31 44.25 -15.12
CA ARG A 511 28.64 44.83 -15.25
C ARG A 511 28.57 45.92 -16.35
#